data_0a93aa5ba2c7c727d48df9d83fe4bb29
#
_entry.id   0a93aa5ba2c7c727d48df9d83fe4bb29
#
_cell.length_a   1.000
_cell.length_b   1.000
_cell.length_c   1.000
_cell.angle_alpha   90.00
_cell.angle_beta   90.00
_cell.angle_gamma   90.00
#
_symmetry.space_group_name_H-M   'P 1'
#
loop_
_entity.id
_entity.type
_entity.pdbx_description
1 polymer ?
#
loop_
_entity_poly.entity_id
_entity_poly.type
_entity_poly.pdbx_seq_one_letter_code
_entity_poly.pdbx_strand_id
1 'polypeptide(L)'
;ASLITALGRLTLDDAKKLGLKAGGVLLVLWGIGVVVLLLTPLAFPDWASASFFSTSQVEEAKPVDFLKLYIPANPFASLANAVMPAIVVFSTLIGIALIGVRNKQSLLEPLAALAEALMAVTGFIARLAPYGVFALAASAAGTLNLEELERLQVYAVVYMTMAIILSFWVLPGLITLLTPLRYADLMRALRGPLITAFAAGSVLIVLPL
;
A
#
# COMPACT_ATOMS: atom_id res chain seq x y z
N ALA A 1 -5.50 -6.56 13.33
CA ALA A 1 -6.33 -7.75 13.58
C ALA A 1 -6.14 -8.78 12.45
N SER A 2 -6.44 -8.49 11.18
CA SER A 2 -6.40 -9.46 10.06
C SER A 2 -5.04 -10.15 9.89
N LEU A 3 -3.93 -9.41 9.96
CA LEU A 3 -2.57 -9.97 9.86
C LEU A 3 -2.27 -10.95 11.00
N ILE A 4 -2.64 -10.59 12.23
CA ILE A 4 -2.46 -11.43 13.42
C ILE A 4 -3.27 -12.72 13.30
N THR A 5 -4.54 -12.62 12.88
CA THR A 5 -5.41 -13.79 12.70
C THR A 5 -4.94 -14.69 11.57
N ALA A 6 -4.52 -14.13 10.45
CA ALA A 6 -4.02 -14.89 9.30
C ALA A 6 -2.75 -15.68 9.66
N LEU A 7 -1.75 -15.02 10.25
CA LEU A 7 -0.50 -15.68 10.65
C LEU A 7 -0.69 -16.64 11.83
N GLY A 8 -1.49 -16.28 12.82
CA GLY A 8 -1.75 -17.10 13.99
C GLY A 8 -2.46 -18.43 13.70
N ARG A 9 -3.17 -18.53 12.56
CA ARG A 9 -3.82 -19.77 12.10
C ARG A 9 -2.87 -20.76 11.41
N LEU A 10 -1.69 -20.29 10.98
CA LEU A 10 -0.73 -21.13 10.26
C LEU A 10 -0.04 -22.16 11.15
N THR A 11 0.53 -23.20 10.52
CA THR A 11 1.53 -24.05 11.15
C THR A 11 2.93 -23.43 11.01
N LEU A 12 3.90 -23.88 11.82
CA LEU A 12 5.29 -23.40 11.72
C LEU A 12 5.90 -23.66 10.34
N ASP A 13 5.60 -24.81 9.74
CA ASP A 13 6.14 -25.17 8.42
C ASP A 13 5.50 -24.33 7.31
N ASP A 14 4.20 -24.08 7.39
CA ASP A 14 3.51 -23.21 6.44
C ASP A 14 3.99 -21.77 6.57
N ALA A 15 4.21 -21.28 7.80
CA ALA A 15 4.74 -19.94 8.05
C ALA A 15 6.14 -19.77 7.46
N LYS A 16 7.03 -20.76 7.59
CA LYS A 16 8.38 -20.74 6.97
C LYS A 16 8.30 -20.72 5.45
N LYS A 17 7.50 -21.62 4.85
CA LYS A 17 7.32 -21.68 3.39
C LYS A 17 6.72 -20.38 2.84
N LEU A 18 5.70 -19.85 3.52
CA LEU A 18 5.08 -18.58 3.16
C LEU A 18 6.09 -17.43 3.27
N GLY A 19 6.84 -17.37 4.38
CA GLY A 19 7.85 -16.34 4.61
C GLY A 19 8.94 -16.31 3.54
N LEU A 20 9.46 -17.48 3.16
CA LEU A 20 10.47 -17.59 2.09
C LEU A 20 9.91 -17.16 0.72
N LYS A 21 8.70 -17.64 0.36
CA LYS A 21 8.06 -17.27 -0.91
C LYS A 21 7.69 -15.79 -0.94
N ALA A 22 7.06 -15.29 0.13
CA ALA A 22 6.70 -13.88 0.23
C ALA A 22 7.94 -12.98 0.22
N GLY A 23 9.00 -13.35 0.95
CA GLY A 23 10.27 -12.64 0.94
C GLY A 23 10.90 -12.58 -0.46
N GLY A 24 10.90 -13.68 -1.19
CA GLY A 24 11.38 -13.73 -2.58
C GLY A 24 10.57 -12.80 -3.51
N VAL A 25 9.24 -12.84 -3.41
CA VAL A 25 8.37 -11.95 -4.20
C VAL A 25 8.59 -10.49 -3.82
N LEU A 26 8.73 -10.17 -2.53
CA LEU A 26 9.01 -8.80 -2.07
C LEU A 26 10.34 -8.28 -2.61
N LEU A 27 11.40 -9.10 -2.65
CA LEU A 27 12.69 -8.72 -3.25
C LEU A 27 12.57 -8.43 -4.73
N VAL A 28 11.80 -9.22 -5.49
CA VAL A 28 11.54 -8.96 -6.91
C VAL A 28 10.76 -7.66 -7.09
N LEU A 29 9.71 -7.44 -6.30
CA LEU A 29 8.93 -6.19 -6.34
C LEU A 29 9.79 -4.97 -5.97
N TRP A 30 10.68 -5.12 -4.99
CA TRP A 30 11.62 -4.06 -4.63
C TRP A 30 12.59 -3.77 -5.77
N GLY A 31 13.13 -4.81 -6.44
CA GLY A 31 13.96 -4.67 -7.62
C GLY A 31 13.25 -3.93 -8.76
N ILE A 32 11.97 -4.27 -9.03
CA ILE A 32 11.14 -3.55 -10.01
C ILE A 32 10.99 -2.08 -9.60
N GLY A 33 10.73 -1.79 -8.33
CA GLY A 33 10.63 -0.43 -7.81
C GLY A 33 11.91 0.38 -8.02
N VAL A 34 13.08 -0.22 -7.77
CA VAL A 34 14.38 0.40 -8.03
C VAL A 34 14.57 0.70 -9.53
N VAL A 35 14.24 -0.26 -10.41
CA VAL A 35 14.33 -0.05 -11.86
C VAL A 35 13.42 1.11 -12.29
N VAL A 36 12.19 1.16 -11.82
CA VAL A 36 11.25 2.26 -12.10
C VAL A 36 11.82 3.59 -11.62
N LEU A 37 12.39 3.63 -10.41
CA LEU A 37 13.00 4.84 -9.84
C LEU A 37 14.17 5.34 -10.71
N LEU A 38 15.02 4.44 -11.21
CA LEU A 38 16.15 4.79 -12.07
C LEU A 38 15.72 5.24 -13.47
N LEU A 39 14.59 4.74 -13.98
CA LEU A 39 14.05 5.13 -15.29
C LEU A 39 13.23 6.43 -15.21
N THR A 40 12.69 6.78 -14.06
CA THR A 40 11.85 7.97 -13.89
C THR A 40 12.52 9.27 -14.36
N PRO A 41 13.81 9.57 -14.05
CA PRO A 41 14.45 10.79 -14.51
C PRO A 41 14.51 10.94 -16.04
N LEU A 42 14.56 9.81 -16.77
CA LEU A 42 14.60 9.83 -18.24
C LEU A 42 13.28 10.32 -18.88
N ALA A 43 12.20 10.28 -18.13
CA ALA A 43 10.88 10.73 -18.58
C ALA A 43 10.63 12.24 -18.36
N PHE A 44 11.52 12.91 -17.60
CA PHE A 44 11.41 14.34 -17.33
C PHE A 44 12.40 15.13 -18.21
N PRO A 45 11.99 16.26 -18.78
CA PRO A 45 12.90 17.15 -19.48
C PRO A 45 13.93 17.76 -18.51
N ASP A 46 15.12 18.07 -19.02
CA ASP A 46 16.19 18.76 -18.29
C ASP A 46 15.78 20.21 -17.97
N TRP A 47 15.03 20.38 -16.92
CA TRP A 47 14.67 21.71 -16.44
C TRP A 47 15.76 22.24 -15.49
N ALA A 48 16.32 23.40 -15.83
CA ALA A 48 17.42 24.05 -15.10
C ALA A 48 17.09 24.42 -13.65
N SER A 49 15.83 24.32 -13.22
CA SER A 49 15.42 24.49 -11.83
C SER A 49 14.23 23.59 -11.53
N ALA A 50 14.51 22.43 -10.97
CA ALA A 50 13.51 21.47 -10.49
C ALA A 50 12.93 21.84 -9.11
N SER A 51 12.96 23.08 -8.70
CA SER A 51 12.26 23.51 -7.48
C SER A 51 10.78 23.70 -7.79
N PHE A 52 10.04 22.58 -7.80
CA PHE A 52 8.57 22.60 -7.85
C PHE A 52 7.95 23.27 -6.60
N PHE A 53 8.73 23.40 -5.55
CA PHE A 53 8.35 24.05 -4.30
C PHE A 53 9.38 25.11 -3.95
N SER A 54 8.92 26.28 -3.49
CA SER A 54 9.83 27.24 -2.88
C SER A 54 10.53 26.56 -1.71
N THR A 55 11.85 26.68 -1.64
CA THR A 55 12.68 26.09 -0.56
C THR A 55 12.22 26.52 0.84
N SER A 56 11.43 27.58 0.94
CA SER A 56 10.80 28.04 2.18
C SER A 56 9.67 27.15 2.72
N GLN A 57 9.14 26.24 1.90
CA GLN A 57 8.10 25.29 2.31
C GLN A 57 8.63 23.86 2.51
N VAL A 58 9.89 23.60 2.21
CA VAL A 58 10.54 22.33 2.51
C VAL A 58 10.98 22.39 3.97
N GLU A 59 10.13 21.90 4.88
CA GLU A 59 10.60 21.54 6.22
C GLU A 59 11.80 20.60 6.06
N GLU A 60 12.95 20.97 6.67
CA GLU A 60 14.09 20.07 6.71
C GLU A 60 13.63 18.69 7.18
N ALA A 61 13.74 17.71 6.30
CA ALA A 61 13.34 16.35 6.61
C ALA A 61 14.14 15.90 7.83
N LYS A 62 13.50 15.83 8.99
CA LYS A 62 14.12 15.30 10.21
C LYS A 62 14.70 13.93 9.89
N PRO A 63 15.96 13.65 10.29
CA PRO A 63 16.55 12.35 10.02
C PRO A 63 15.64 11.24 10.55
N VAL A 64 15.22 10.36 9.66
CA VAL A 64 14.30 9.27 10.00
C VAL A 64 15.09 8.26 10.81
N ASP A 65 14.77 8.11 12.08
CA ASP A 65 15.29 7.03 12.91
C ASP A 65 14.58 5.72 12.50
N PHE A 66 15.23 4.98 11.60
CA PHE A 66 14.68 3.71 11.07
C PHE A 66 14.41 2.70 12.17
N LEU A 67 15.20 2.68 13.26
CA LEU A 67 14.98 1.77 14.34
C LEU A 67 13.66 2.03 15.04
N LYS A 68 13.37 3.30 15.35
CA LYS A 68 12.08 3.71 15.93
C LYS A 68 10.91 3.56 14.98
N LEU A 69 11.16 3.66 13.67
CA LEU A 69 10.14 3.49 12.64
C LEU A 69 9.63 2.04 12.58
N TYR A 70 10.52 1.06 12.73
CA TYR A 70 10.18 -0.36 12.63
C TYR A 70 9.94 -1.04 13.98
N ILE A 71 10.63 -0.62 15.04
CA ILE A 71 10.53 -1.19 16.39
C ILE A 71 9.92 -0.15 17.32
N PRO A 72 8.58 -0.16 17.49
CA PRO A 72 7.91 0.85 18.30
C PRO A 72 8.13 0.59 19.79
N ALA A 73 8.48 1.62 20.54
CA ALA A 73 8.47 1.57 21.99
C ALA A 73 7.05 1.37 22.55
N ASN A 74 6.02 1.87 21.84
CA ASN A 74 4.62 1.70 22.16
C ASN A 74 3.82 1.37 20.88
N PRO A 75 3.38 0.09 20.71
CA PRO A 75 2.63 -0.34 19.53
C PRO A 75 1.27 0.36 19.38
N PHE A 76 0.62 0.69 20.50
CA PHE A 76 -0.67 1.37 20.47
C PHE A 76 -0.53 2.84 20.02
N ALA A 77 0.56 3.50 20.41
CA ALA A 77 0.88 4.82 19.89
C ALA A 77 1.17 4.76 18.38
N SER A 78 1.83 3.72 17.90
CA SER A 78 2.06 3.51 16.46
C SER A 78 0.77 3.29 15.69
N LEU A 79 -0.21 2.57 16.27
CA LEU A 79 -1.56 2.41 15.71
C LEU A 79 -2.30 3.75 15.64
N ALA A 80 -2.27 4.54 16.71
CA ALA A 80 -2.94 5.84 16.77
C ALA A 80 -2.36 6.85 15.76
N ASN A 81 -1.04 6.82 15.56
CA ASN A 81 -0.32 7.70 14.63
C ASN A 81 -0.14 7.12 13.22
N ALA A 82 -0.78 5.99 12.91
CA ALA A 82 -0.70 5.31 11.60
C ALA A 82 0.72 5.02 11.11
N VAL A 83 1.66 4.69 12.02
CA VAL A 83 3.05 4.32 11.68
C VAL A 83 3.04 2.89 11.11
N MET A 84 2.73 2.76 9.81
CA MET A 84 2.50 1.46 9.14
C MET A 84 3.63 0.45 9.30
N PRO A 85 4.95 0.79 9.13
CA PRO A 85 6.01 -0.19 9.30
C PRO A 85 6.03 -0.83 10.69
N ALA A 86 5.88 -0.03 11.75
CA ALA A 86 5.83 -0.51 13.12
C ALA A 86 4.62 -1.40 13.39
N ILE A 87 3.44 -1.04 12.85
CA ILE A 87 2.20 -1.82 12.96
C ILE A 87 2.36 -3.19 12.32
N VAL A 88 2.93 -3.25 11.12
CA VAL A 88 3.14 -4.50 10.38
C VAL A 88 4.12 -5.40 11.12
N VAL A 89 5.28 -4.88 11.56
CA VAL A 89 6.27 -5.65 12.31
C VAL A 89 5.67 -6.20 13.61
N PHE A 90 5.02 -5.36 14.40
CA PHE A 90 4.39 -5.77 15.65
C PHE A 90 3.29 -6.83 15.43
N SER A 91 2.41 -6.63 14.44
CA SER A 91 1.34 -7.57 14.12
C SER A 91 1.89 -8.91 13.63
N THR A 92 2.99 -8.88 12.87
CA THR A 92 3.67 -10.10 12.39
C THR A 92 4.29 -10.86 13.55
N LEU A 93 4.98 -10.19 14.47
CA LEU A 93 5.59 -10.81 15.64
C LEU A 93 4.54 -11.46 16.53
N ILE A 94 3.42 -10.79 16.81
CA ILE A 94 2.30 -11.39 17.57
C ILE A 94 1.72 -12.59 16.82
N GLY A 95 1.48 -12.46 15.51
CA GLY A 95 0.95 -13.55 14.70
C GLY A 95 1.82 -14.81 14.75
N ILE A 96 3.14 -14.64 14.62
CA ILE A 96 4.12 -15.72 14.72
C ILE A 96 4.15 -16.32 16.13
N ALA A 97 4.14 -15.49 17.17
CA ALA A 97 4.13 -15.95 18.56
C ALA A 97 2.88 -16.79 18.87
N LEU A 98 1.73 -16.44 18.31
CA LEU A 98 0.48 -17.18 18.49
C LEU A 98 0.50 -18.58 17.84
N ILE A 99 1.38 -18.86 16.88
CA ILE A 99 1.49 -20.19 16.27
C ILE A 99 1.72 -21.27 17.33
N GLY A 100 2.55 -21.00 18.35
CA GLY A 100 2.88 -21.91 19.43
C GLY A 100 1.90 -21.97 20.60
N VAL A 101 0.88 -21.11 20.63
CA VAL A 101 -0.06 -21.01 21.76
C VAL A 101 -1.16 -22.05 21.62
N ARG A 102 -1.39 -22.88 22.65
CA ARG A 102 -2.39 -23.95 22.64
C ARG A 102 -3.83 -23.42 22.55
N ASN A 103 -4.17 -22.37 23.29
CA ASN A 103 -5.54 -21.81 23.36
C ASN A 103 -5.66 -20.53 22.53
N LYS A 104 -5.01 -20.46 21.35
CA LYS A 104 -5.02 -19.28 20.48
C LYS A 104 -6.41 -18.92 19.95
N GLN A 105 -7.32 -19.88 19.82
CA GLN A 105 -8.65 -19.64 19.25
C GLN A 105 -9.48 -18.65 20.10
N SER A 106 -9.34 -18.68 21.42
CA SER A 106 -10.02 -17.72 22.31
C SER A 106 -9.63 -16.26 22.07
N LEU A 107 -8.47 -16.01 21.45
CA LEU A 107 -8.03 -14.67 21.04
C LEU A 107 -8.31 -14.42 19.54
N LEU A 108 -8.12 -15.43 18.69
CA LEU A 108 -8.26 -15.27 17.25
C LEU A 108 -9.70 -15.03 16.79
N GLU A 109 -10.70 -15.66 17.45
CA GLU A 109 -12.10 -15.48 17.13
C GLU A 109 -12.60 -14.05 17.41
N PRO A 110 -12.38 -13.44 18.58
CA PRO A 110 -12.74 -12.05 18.81
C PRO A 110 -12.00 -11.07 17.89
N LEU A 111 -10.73 -11.33 17.61
CA LEU A 111 -9.96 -10.51 16.68
C LEU A 111 -10.49 -10.60 15.25
N ALA A 112 -10.96 -11.77 14.81
CA ALA A 112 -11.59 -11.93 13.51
C ALA A 112 -12.91 -11.16 13.43
N ALA A 113 -13.77 -11.30 14.43
CA ALA A 113 -15.01 -10.55 14.52
C ALA A 113 -14.78 -9.01 14.53
N LEU A 114 -13.76 -8.56 15.27
CA LEU A 114 -13.36 -7.15 15.25
C LEU A 114 -12.87 -6.73 13.86
N ALA A 115 -12.10 -7.56 13.17
CA ALA A 115 -11.64 -7.27 11.81
C ALA A 115 -12.82 -7.13 10.83
N GLU A 116 -13.81 -8.02 10.91
CA GLU A 116 -15.04 -7.95 10.09
C GLU A 116 -15.84 -6.67 10.38
N ALA A 117 -16.02 -6.31 11.65
CA ALA A 117 -16.70 -5.08 12.03
C ALA A 117 -15.98 -3.84 11.49
N LEU A 118 -14.64 -3.79 11.61
CA LEU A 118 -13.83 -2.70 11.08
C LEU A 118 -13.88 -2.63 9.54
N MET A 119 -13.93 -3.78 8.85
CA MET A 119 -14.12 -3.82 7.40
C MET A 119 -15.48 -3.28 6.98
N ALA A 120 -16.55 -3.59 7.73
CA ALA A 120 -17.87 -3.04 7.44
C ALA A 120 -17.88 -1.51 7.57
N VAL A 121 -17.26 -0.96 8.61
CA VAL A 121 -17.10 0.50 8.80
C VAL A 121 -16.29 1.11 7.66
N THR A 122 -15.18 0.49 7.28
CA THR A 122 -14.35 0.94 6.16
C THR A 122 -15.14 0.94 4.86
N GLY A 123 -15.94 -0.09 4.61
CA GLY A 123 -16.84 -0.18 3.44
C GLY A 123 -17.88 0.94 3.41
N PHE A 124 -18.40 1.34 4.57
CA PHE A 124 -19.30 2.50 4.65
C PHE A 124 -18.58 3.81 4.32
N ILE A 125 -17.40 4.04 4.90
CA ILE A 125 -16.57 5.24 4.62
C ILE A 125 -16.18 5.30 3.15
N ALA A 126 -15.84 4.16 2.52
CA ALA A 126 -15.50 4.07 1.11
C ALA A 126 -16.60 4.58 0.17
N ARG A 127 -17.87 4.41 0.56
CA ARG A 127 -19.01 4.95 -0.21
C ARG A 127 -19.07 6.49 -0.19
N LEU A 128 -18.47 7.12 0.82
CA LEU A 128 -18.37 8.58 0.94
C LEU A 128 -17.14 9.14 0.22
N ALA A 129 -16.16 8.30 -0.15
CA ALA A 129 -14.93 8.71 -0.80
C ALA A 129 -15.14 9.57 -2.06
N PRO A 130 -16.08 9.29 -2.98
CA PRO A 130 -16.32 10.13 -4.15
C PRO A 130 -16.64 11.59 -3.81
N TYR A 131 -17.39 11.81 -2.74
CA TYR A 131 -17.74 13.16 -2.30
C TYR A 131 -16.53 13.90 -1.73
N GLY A 132 -15.69 13.20 -0.95
CA GLY A 132 -14.44 13.75 -0.43
C GLY A 132 -13.45 14.09 -1.54
N VAL A 133 -13.27 13.19 -2.52
CA VAL A 133 -12.41 13.43 -3.69
C VAL A 133 -12.91 14.61 -4.50
N PHE A 134 -14.22 14.73 -4.73
CA PHE A 134 -14.81 15.87 -5.43
C PHE A 134 -14.54 17.18 -4.70
N ALA A 135 -14.75 17.22 -3.39
CA ALA A 135 -14.51 18.41 -2.58
C ALA A 135 -13.04 18.84 -2.60
N LEU A 136 -12.10 17.88 -2.49
CA LEU A 136 -10.66 18.15 -2.59
C LEU A 136 -10.26 18.65 -3.98
N ALA A 137 -10.79 18.03 -5.04
CA ALA A 137 -10.53 18.45 -6.42
C ALA A 137 -11.07 19.86 -6.70
N ALA A 138 -12.27 20.17 -6.21
CA ALA A 138 -12.86 21.51 -6.35
C ALA A 138 -12.04 22.57 -5.58
N SER A 139 -11.58 22.25 -4.38
CA SER A 139 -10.70 23.13 -3.58
C SER A 139 -9.36 23.36 -4.30
N ALA A 140 -8.73 22.30 -4.80
CA ALA A 140 -7.49 22.40 -5.54
C ALA A 140 -7.63 23.23 -6.81
N ALA A 141 -8.71 23.02 -7.58
CA ALA A 141 -8.99 23.80 -8.80
C ALA A 141 -9.18 25.30 -8.53
N GLY A 142 -9.67 25.67 -7.35
CA GLY A 142 -9.84 27.07 -6.95
C GLY A 142 -8.56 27.78 -6.50
N THR A 143 -7.49 27.02 -6.21
CA THR A 143 -6.23 27.56 -5.64
C THR A 143 -5.02 27.44 -6.56
N LEU A 144 -5.08 26.60 -7.58
CA LEU A 144 -3.99 26.36 -8.52
C LEU A 144 -3.87 27.48 -9.57
N ASN A 145 -2.63 27.96 -9.81
CA ASN A 145 -2.32 28.85 -10.92
C ASN A 145 -2.09 28.04 -12.21
N LEU A 146 -2.38 28.66 -13.38
CA LEU A 146 -2.23 28.01 -14.69
C LEU A 146 -0.79 27.51 -14.94
N GLU A 147 0.23 28.25 -14.50
CA GLU A 147 1.65 27.85 -14.62
C GLU A 147 1.98 26.61 -13.80
N GLU A 148 1.37 26.47 -12.62
CA GLU A 148 1.53 25.28 -11.77
C GLU A 148 0.84 24.06 -12.41
N LEU A 149 -0.30 24.27 -13.08
CA LEU A 149 -1.02 23.26 -13.82
C LEU A 149 -0.20 22.70 -14.99
N GLU A 150 0.50 23.54 -15.76
CA GLU A 150 1.35 23.11 -16.87
C GLU A 150 2.51 22.21 -16.38
N ARG A 151 3.15 22.57 -15.27
CA ARG A 151 4.22 21.78 -14.66
C ARG A 151 3.71 20.46 -14.10
N LEU A 152 2.52 20.46 -13.47
CA LEU A 152 1.89 19.27 -12.93
C LEU A 152 1.41 18.30 -14.03
N GLN A 153 1.08 18.79 -15.24
CA GLN A 153 0.68 17.92 -16.34
C GLN A 153 1.73 16.87 -16.71
N VAL A 154 2.99 17.28 -16.84
CA VAL A 154 4.09 16.33 -17.19
C VAL A 154 4.22 15.26 -16.13
N TYR A 155 4.21 15.68 -14.85
CA TYR A 155 4.27 14.75 -13.73
C TYR A 155 3.06 13.79 -13.73
N ALA A 156 1.86 14.32 -13.91
CA ALA A 156 0.64 13.51 -13.92
C ALA A 156 0.63 12.50 -15.08
N VAL A 157 1.04 12.91 -16.29
CA VAL A 157 1.12 12.02 -17.46
C VAL A 157 2.15 10.91 -17.24
N VAL A 158 3.35 11.24 -16.77
CA VAL A 158 4.40 10.25 -16.47
C VAL A 158 3.92 9.27 -15.40
N TYR A 159 3.37 9.79 -14.30
CA TYR A 159 2.86 8.96 -13.21
C TYR A 159 1.72 8.04 -13.66
N MET A 160 0.73 8.56 -14.39
CA MET A 160 -0.37 7.75 -14.94
C MET A 160 0.12 6.68 -15.89
N THR A 161 1.04 7.02 -16.79
CA THR A 161 1.61 6.06 -17.73
C THR A 161 2.36 4.94 -17.01
N MET A 162 3.22 5.28 -16.05
CA MET A 162 3.90 4.31 -15.21
C MET A 162 2.92 3.43 -14.42
N ALA A 163 1.90 4.03 -13.82
CA ALA A 163 0.89 3.30 -13.06
C ALA A 163 0.12 2.30 -13.95
N ILE A 164 -0.23 2.69 -15.17
CA ILE A 164 -0.91 1.81 -16.14
C ILE A 164 0.01 0.66 -16.55
N ILE A 165 1.27 0.95 -16.91
CA ILE A 165 2.25 -0.07 -17.30
C ILE A 165 2.47 -1.07 -16.17
N LEU A 166 2.69 -0.59 -14.94
CA LEU A 166 2.88 -1.45 -13.78
C LEU A 166 1.64 -2.29 -13.49
N SER A 167 0.45 -1.67 -13.47
CA SER A 167 -0.78 -2.34 -13.06
C SER A 167 -1.29 -3.36 -14.08
N PHE A 168 -1.10 -3.12 -15.37
CA PHE A 168 -1.67 -3.97 -16.42
C PHE A 168 -0.65 -4.88 -17.12
N TRP A 169 0.63 -4.56 -17.09
CA TRP A 169 1.65 -5.37 -17.76
C TRP A 169 2.67 -5.97 -16.80
N VAL A 170 3.35 -5.16 -16.01
CA VAL A 170 4.49 -5.64 -15.20
C VAL A 170 4.03 -6.55 -14.07
N LEU A 171 3.11 -6.11 -13.22
CA LEU A 171 2.65 -6.90 -12.08
C LEU A 171 1.84 -8.13 -12.48
N PRO A 172 0.86 -8.05 -13.41
CA PRO A 172 0.19 -9.26 -13.89
C PRO A 172 1.10 -10.20 -14.66
N GLY A 173 2.05 -9.67 -15.44
CA GLY A 173 3.07 -10.47 -16.11
C GLY A 173 3.93 -11.24 -15.13
N LEU A 174 4.38 -10.60 -14.05
CA LEU A 174 5.13 -11.24 -12.97
C LEU A 174 4.31 -12.37 -12.31
N ILE A 175 3.03 -12.11 -12.00
CA ILE A 175 2.16 -13.13 -11.40
C ILE A 175 2.00 -14.34 -12.34
N THR A 176 1.77 -14.12 -13.63
CA THR A 176 1.61 -15.21 -14.60
C THR A 176 2.91 -15.98 -14.85
N LEU A 177 4.08 -15.36 -14.66
CA LEU A 177 5.37 -16.04 -14.73
C LEU A 177 5.65 -16.89 -13.48
N LEU A 178 5.22 -16.45 -12.31
CA LEU A 178 5.47 -17.11 -11.03
C LEU A 178 4.38 -18.14 -10.66
N THR A 179 3.22 -18.08 -11.32
CA THR A 179 2.05 -18.93 -11.01
C THR A 179 1.47 -19.53 -12.29
N PRO A 180 0.76 -20.67 -12.22
CA PRO A 180 0.10 -21.28 -13.38
C PRO A 180 -1.18 -20.54 -13.82
N LEU A 181 -1.41 -19.32 -13.34
CA LEU A 181 -2.60 -18.53 -13.67
C LEU A 181 -2.47 -17.91 -15.07
N ARG A 182 -3.54 -17.97 -15.85
CA ARG A 182 -3.59 -17.27 -17.14
C ARG A 182 -3.88 -15.78 -16.92
N TYR A 183 -3.27 -14.91 -17.72
CA TYR A 183 -3.46 -13.48 -17.66
C TYR A 183 -4.95 -13.07 -17.69
N ALA A 184 -5.76 -13.70 -18.55
CA ALA A 184 -7.18 -13.41 -18.67
C ALA A 184 -7.98 -13.74 -17.40
N ASP A 185 -7.63 -14.82 -16.70
CA ASP A 185 -8.30 -15.22 -15.46
C ASP A 185 -7.90 -14.28 -14.32
N LEU A 186 -6.62 -13.90 -14.27
CA LEU A 186 -6.11 -12.91 -13.34
C LEU A 186 -6.82 -11.54 -13.52
N MET A 187 -6.93 -11.06 -14.76
CA MET A 187 -7.61 -9.80 -15.04
C MET A 187 -9.10 -9.83 -14.69
N ARG A 188 -9.78 -10.97 -14.90
CA ARG A 188 -11.15 -11.13 -14.45
C ARG A 188 -11.30 -11.05 -12.92
N ALA A 189 -10.40 -11.72 -12.20
CA ALA A 189 -10.39 -11.68 -10.74
C ALA A 189 -10.08 -10.28 -10.18
N LEU A 190 -9.14 -9.56 -10.81
CA LEU A 190 -8.72 -8.23 -10.38
C LEU A 190 -9.69 -7.10 -10.75
N ARG A 191 -10.63 -7.33 -11.69
CA ARG A 191 -11.53 -6.28 -12.18
C ARG A 191 -12.33 -5.62 -11.06
N GLY A 192 -12.93 -6.40 -10.16
CA GLY A 192 -13.70 -5.88 -9.03
C GLY A 192 -12.82 -5.07 -8.07
N PRO A 193 -11.76 -5.66 -7.51
CA PRO A 193 -10.79 -4.97 -6.66
C PRO A 193 -10.21 -3.70 -7.29
N LEU A 194 -9.82 -3.71 -8.57
CA LEU A 194 -9.27 -2.54 -9.25
C LEU A 194 -10.29 -1.39 -9.35
N ILE A 195 -11.53 -1.69 -9.73
CA ILE A 195 -12.61 -0.69 -9.79
C ILE A 195 -12.85 -0.10 -8.40
N THR A 196 -12.89 -0.95 -7.38
CA THR A 196 -13.10 -0.50 -5.99
C THR A 196 -11.93 0.35 -5.49
N ALA A 197 -10.68 -0.06 -5.74
CA ALA A 197 -9.49 0.70 -5.37
C ALA A 197 -9.46 2.08 -6.05
N PHE A 198 -9.79 2.12 -7.33
CA PHE A 198 -9.85 3.37 -8.10
C PHE A 198 -10.94 4.30 -7.58
N ALA A 199 -12.15 3.77 -7.36
CA ALA A 199 -13.28 4.54 -6.85
C ALA A 199 -13.05 5.06 -5.42
N ALA A 200 -12.36 4.28 -4.58
CA ALA A 200 -12.08 4.63 -3.20
C ALA A 200 -10.82 5.49 -3.02
N GLY A 201 -9.96 5.58 -4.04
CA GLY A 201 -8.66 6.27 -3.94
C GLY A 201 -7.71 5.65 -2.89
N SER A 202 -7.97 4.42 -2.45
CA SER A 202 -7.19 3.75 -1.41
C SER A 202 -7.09 2.25 -1.65
N VAL A 203 -5.85 1.76 -1.67
CA VAL A 203 -5.55 0.32 -1.78
C VAL A 203 -5.93 -0.44 -0.49
N LEU A 204 -5.92 0.23 0.66
CA LEU A 204 -6.20 -0.40 1.96
C LEU A 204 -7.63 -0.96 2.05
N ILE A 205 -8.57 -0.37 1.31
CA ILE A 205 -9.98 -0.80 1.28
C ILE A 205 -10.15 -2.13 0.52
N VAL A 206 -9.23 -2.41 -0.40
CA VAL A 206 -9.31 -3.58 -1.30
C VAL A 206 -8.50 -4.77 -0.77
N LEU A 207 -7.58 -4.55 0.17
CA LEU A 207 -6.75 -5.61 0.75
C LEU A 207 -7.53 -6.82 1.31
N PRO A 208 -8.75 -6.67 1.86
CA PRO A 208 -9.54 -7.80 2.34
C PRO A 208 -10.41 -8.49 1.27
N LEU A 209 -10.53 -7.95 0.07
CA LEU A 209 -11.31 -8.52 -1.05
C LEU A 209 -10.49 -9.52 -1.86
#